data_fc7230c19989d8c89f5176d595ca87d1
#
_entry.id   fc7230c19989d8c89f5176d595ca87d1
#
_cell.length_a   1.000
_cell.length_b   1.000
_cell.length_c   1.000
_cell.angle_alpha   90.00
_cell.angle_beta   90.00
_cell.angle_gamma   90.00
#
_symmetry.space_group_name_H-M   'P 1'
#
loop_
_entity.id
_entity.type
_entity.pdbx_description
1 polymer ?
#
loop_
_entity_poly.entity_id
_entity_poly.type
_entity_poly.pdbx_seq_one_letter_code
_entity_poly.pdbx_strand_id
1 'polypeptide(L)'
;MKDKILTIDVGTGSTRAALLRVDGTMVGFAQREYEQTTPRAGWSEQAPSLWWQAACDCIREVLYRYPETAAQIAVIGACGQMHGTVLLDDRGELVEDRALLWNDKRSQPQVEAFTAREGRETWLAHLNNPPAAAWPAFKLAWWREHHPERWPKLAKVLMPKDYINFMLTGALATDYSEASCYFLMDSETRAWSSQACETFGLRVDQLPDLKLSSDIIGQVTPRAAGLTGLPPGIPVVAGTSDMAASLLGSGVYEPGMASDSTGTSTLITVVSPRPLRHPLVNNLHLANAAWGGFTILDAGGDAVRWARLALADNQITHPQLLQEAAAVPAGAEELLFLPYLTGERLAEHTNSRAQFFGLQRKHRRGHLFRAILEGVAFASWRNLRQLQACGQYPQQMIASGGGARSPLWLEIKAAAYNLPILSTRNQENGVTGCGIIAGVGAGLYADFASGVRQTVQFDKLISPDPRLRDYYHACSELFDTLYRQSAALYDRLDALIAGPD
;
A
#
# COMPACT_ATOMS: atom_id res chain seq x y z
N MET A 1 -7.68 -24.85 24.48
CA MET A 1 -7.50 -23.40 24.67
C MET A 1 -7.65 -22.74 23.32
N LYS A 2 -8.34 -21.61 23.22
CA LYS A 2 -8.43 -20.84 21.97
C LYS A 2 -7.21 -19.92 21.89
N ASP A 3 -6.24 -20.28 21.06
CA ASP A 3 -4.93 -19.62 20.95
C ASP A 3 -4.47 -19.43 19.49
N LYS A 4 -5.39 -19.62 18.54
CA LYS A 4 -5.12 -19.42 17.12
C LYS A 4 -5.78 -18.16 16.64
N ILE A 5 -5.12 -17.48 15.71
CA ILE A 5 -5.62 -16.29 15.02
C ILE A 5 -5.77 -16.64 13.56
N LEU A 6 -6.96 -16.45 13.01
CA LEU A 6 -7.19 -16.55 11.57
C LEU A 6 -7.10 -15.15 10.96
N THR A 7 -6.29 -14.98 9.95
CA THR A 7 -6.17 -13.73 9.20
C THR A 7 -6.62 -13.91 7.76
N ILE A 8 -7.25 -12.87 7.20
CA ILE A 8 -7.67 -12.79 5.80
C ILE A 8 -7.06 -11.53 5.20
N ASP A 9 -6.29 -11.68 4.13
CA ASP A 9 -5.69 -10.56 3.40
C ASP A 9 -6.26 -10.51 1.98
N VAL A 10 -7.02 -9.46 1.68
CA VAL A 10 -7.69 -9.24 0.39
C VAL A 10 -6.82 -8.32 -0.46
N GLY A 11 -5.80 -8.87 -1.11
CA GLY A 11 -4.94 -8.11 -2.00
C GLY A 11 -5.54 -7.88 -3.39
N THR A 12 -4.85 -7.10 -4.22
CA THR A 12 -5.30 -6.79 -5.59
C THR A 12 -5.22 -8.02 -6.53
N GLY A 13 -4.22 -8.87 -6.37
CA GLY A 13 -4.02 -10.04 -7.22
C GLY A 13 -4.43 -11.37 -6.58
N SER A 14 -4.72 -11.38 -5.29
CA SER A 14 -5.08 -12.60 -4.57
C SER A 14 -5.70 -12.32 -3.22
N THR A 15 -6.53 -13.24 -2.73
CA THR A 15 -6.91 -13.34 -1.31
C THR A 15 -6.10 -14.45 -0.64
N ARG A 16 -5.66 -14.19 0.58
CA ARG A 16 -4.92 -15.13 1.44
C ARG A 16 -5.68 -15.37 2.73
N ALA A 17 -5.62 -16.60 3.23
CA ALA A 17 -6.01 -16.91 4.60
C ALA A 17 -4.85 -17.60 5.30
N ALA A 18 -4.53 -17.17 6.50
CA ALA A 18 -3.46 -17.75 7.31
C ALA A 18 -3.93 -18.02 8.74
N LEU A 19 -3.48 -19.15 9.28
CA LEU A 19 -3.71 -19.54 10.66
C LEU A 19 -2.41 -19.35 11.44
N LEU A 20 -2.42 -18.47 12.42
CA LEU A 20 -1.26 -18.08 13.20
C LEU A 20 -1.38 -18.58 14.65
N ARG A 21 -0.24 -18.90 15.26
CA ARG A 21 -0.10 -18.98 16.71
C ARG A 21 0.18 -17.61 17.30
N VAL A 22 0.04 -17.48 18.61
CA VAL A 22 0.35 -16.23 19.33
C VAL A 22 1.84 -15.83 19.26
N ASP A 23 2.75 -16.75 18.94
CA ASP A 23 4.17 -16.46 18.70
C ASP A 23 4.46 -16.00 17.25
N GLY A 24 3.43 -15.83 16.43
CA GLY A 24 3.56 -15.46 15.02
C GLY A 24 3.84 -16.62 14.06
N THR A 25 4.01 -17.85 14.59
CA THR A 25 4.24 -19.03 13.74
C THR A 25 3.01 -19.28 12.86
N MET A 26 3.21 -19.32 11.55
CA MET A 26 2.18 -19.65 10.56
C MET A 26 1.99 -21.17 10.53
N VAL A 27 0.83 -21.64 11.01
CA VAL A 27 0.45 -23.05 11.05
C VAL A 27 -0.13 -23.50 9.71
N GLY A 28 -0.96 -22.65 9.10
CA GLY A 28 -1.62 -22.93 7.82
C GLY A 28 -1.70 -21.68 6.97
N PHE A 29 -1.63 -21.88 5.65
CA PHE A 29 -1.70 -20.81 4.66
C PHE A 29 -2.37 -21.34 3.38
N ALA A 30 -3.26 -20.53 2.83
CA ALA A 30 -3.85 -20.75 1.51
C ALA A 30 -3.98 -19.41 0.77
N GLN A 31 -3.89 -19.47 -0.55
CA GLN A 31 -4.01 -18.32 -1.43
C GLN A 31 -4.87 -18.67 -2.64
N ARG A 32 -5.67 -17.71 -3.09
CA ARG A 32 -6.39 -17.76 -4.37
C ARG A 32 -6.08 -16.52 -5.16
N GLU A 33 -5.50 -16.73 -6.33
CA GLU A 33 -5.23 -15.66 -7.29
C GLU A 33 -6.48 -15.32 -8.09
N TYR A 34 -6.58 -14.08 -8.49
CA TYR A 34 -7.61 -13.57 -9.39
C TYR A 34 -7.10 -12.33 -10.13
N GLU A 35 -7.72 -12.06 -11.26
CA GLU A 35 -7.35 -10.93 -12.10
C GLU A 35 -8.24 -9.72 -11.85
N GLN A 36 -7.71 -8.54 -12.15
CA GLN A 36 -8.50 -7.33 -12.27
C GLN A 36 -8.99 -7.20 -13.71
N THR A 37 -10.18 -6.66 -13.89
CA THR A 37 -10.76 -6.36 -15.20
C THR A 37 -10.39 -4.95 -15.59
N THR A 38 -9.94 -4.77 -16.83
CA THR A 38 -9.60 -3.47 -17.41
C THR A 38 -10.48 -3.21 -18.64
N PRO A 39 -11.74 -2.77 -18.48
CA PRO A 39 -12.67 -2.61 -19.59
C PRO A 39 -12.24 -1.55 -20.61
N ARG A 40 -11.50 -0.54 -20.15
CA ARG A 40 -10.94 0.56 -20.94
C ARG A 40 -9.58 0.97 -20.39
N ALA A 41 -8.77 1.65 -21.16
CA ALA A 41 -7.51 2.21 -20.70
C ALA A 41 -7.73 3.09 -19.45
N GLY A 42 -6.97 2.85 -18.39
CA GLY A 42 -7.07 3.55 -17.11
C GLY A 42 -8.22 3.10 -16.20
N TRP A 43 -9.06 2.15 -16.61
CA TRP A 43 -10.12 1.58 -15.78
C TRP A 43 -9.62 0.29 -15.10
N SER A 44 -10.02 0.08 -13.87
CA SER A 44 -9.63 -1.11 -13.10
C SER A 44 -10.71 -1.51 -12.12
N GLU A 45 -11.24 -2.72 -12.26
CA GLU A 45 -12.40 -3.23 -11.54
C GLU A 45 -12.19 -4.65 -11.05
N GLN A 46 -12.87 -5.00 -9.95
CA GLN A 46 -13.04 -6.38 -9.49
C GLN A 46 -14.43 -6.58 -8.91
N ALA A 47 -14.95 -7.81 -9.00
CA ALA A 47 -16.21 -8.16 -8.36
C ALA A 47 -15.98 -8.43 -6.86
N PRO A 48 -16.70 -7.77 -5.93
CA PRO A 48 -16.61 -8.06 -4.50
C PRO A 48 -16.93 -9.51 -4.15
N SER A 49 -17.83 -10.14 -4.90
CA SER A 49 -18.16 -11.57 -4.78
C SER A 49 -16.95 -12.49 -5.01
N LEU A 50 -16.02 -12.08 -5.88
CA LEU A 50 -14.79 -12.83 -6.14
C LEU A 50 -13.88 -12.86 -4.91
N TRP A 51 -13.75 -11.73 -4.20
CA TRP A 51 -12.98 -11.67 -2.96
C TRP A 51 -13.57 -12.56 -1.88
N TRP A 52 -14.91 -12.52 -1.72
CA TRP A 52 -15.60 -13.37 -0.76
C TRP A 52 -15.45 -14.85 -1.08
N GLN A 53 -15.64 -15.24 -2.35
CA GLN A 53 -15.44 -16.63 -2.77
C GLN A 53 -14.01 -17.10 -2.51
N ALA A 54 -13.03 -16.29 -2.88
CA ALA A 54 -11.62 -16.60 -2.64
C ALA A 54 -11.30 -16.73 -1.15
N ALA A 55 -11.86 -15.85 -0.30
CA ALA A 55 -11.72 -15.94 1.16
C ALA A 55 -12.32 -17.25 1.70
N CYS A 56 -13.55 -17.61 1.27
CA CYS A 56 -14.16 -18.88 1.65
C CYS A 56 -13.32 -20.09 1.24
N ASP A 57 -12.78 -20.08 0.02
CA ASP A 57 -11.97 -21.19 -0.50
C ASP A 57 -10.63 -21.31 0.27
N CYS A 58 -9.98 -20.17 0.57
CA CYS A 58 -8.77 -20.18 1.37
C CYS A 58 -9.01 -20.67 2.80
N ILE A 59 -10.07 -20.21 3.45
CA ILE A 59 -10.45 -20.64 4.81
C ILE A 59 -10.74 -22.14 4.82
N ARG A 60 -11.57 -22.63 3.90
CA ARG A 60 -11.88 -24.07 3.80
C ARG A 60 -10.65 -24.91 3.59
N GLU A 61 -9.70 -24.46 2.75
CA GLU A 61 -8.45 -25.19 2.51
C GLU A 61 -7.60 -25.26 3.78
N VAL A 62 -7.45 -24.15 4.51
CA VAL A 62 -6.70 -24.13 5.78
C VAL A 62 -7.34 -25.07 6.80
N LEU A 63 -8.66 -25.03 6.96
CA LEU A 63 -9.38 -25.88 7.90
C LEU A 63 -9.36 -27.36 7.49
N TYR A 64 -9.40 -27.66 6.20
CA TYR A 64 -9.29 -29.03 5.70
C TYR A 64 -7.91 -29.64 5.99
N ARG A 65 -6.83 -28.84 5.86
CA ARG A 65 -5.48 -29.30 6.15
C ARG A 65 -5.19 -29.42 7.66
N TYR A 66 -5.89 -28.62 8.49
CA TYR A 66 -5.68 -28.54 9.94
C TYR A 66 -7.03 -28.57 10.69
N PRO A 67 -7.80 -29.66 10.60
CA PRO A 67 -9.20 -29.72 11.08
C PRO A 67 -9.33 -29.50 12.59
N GLU A 68 -8.34 -29.94 13.35
CA GLU A 68 -8.30 -29.78 14.81
C GLU A 68 -8.19 -28.32 15.26
N THR A 69 -7.77 -27.43 14.37
CA THR A 69 -7.52 -26.01 14.72
C THR A 69 -8.79 -25.18 14.71
N ALA A 70 -9.85 -25.57 14.01
CA ALA A 70 -11.10 -24.81 13.90
C ALA A 70 -11.66 -24.39 15.28
N ALA A 71 -11.69 -25.31 16.23
CA ALA A 71 -12.15 -25.06 17.60
C ALA A 71 -11.18 -24.21 18.43
N GLN A 72 -9.93 -24.06 17.98
CA GLN A 72 -8.88 -23.30 18.66
C GLN A 72 -8.82 -21.84 18.18
N ILE A 73 -9.55 -21.46 17.13
CA ILE A 73 -9.57 -20.08 16.64
C ILE A 73 -10.21 -19.18 17.69
N ALA A 74 -9.44 -18.22 18.19
CA ALA A 74 -9.87 -17.25 19.19
C ALA A 74 -10.53 -16.05 18.53
N VAL A 75 -10.00 -15.61 17.36
CA VAL A 75 -10.39 -14.38 16.68
C VAL A 75 -10.03 -14.42 15.20
N ILE A 76 -10.78 -13.66 14.43
CA ILE A 76 -10.50 -13.41 12.99
C ILE A 76 -10.19 -11.95 12.81
N GLY A 77 -9.13 -11.65 12.01
CA GLY A 77 -8.82 -10.32 11.51
C GLY A 77 -8.78 -10.30 9.98
N ALA A 78 -9.22 -9.20 9.38
CA ALA A 78 -9.09 -8.96 7.96
C ALA A 78 -8.25 -7.72 7.69
N CYS A 79 -7.41 -7.75 6.64
CA CYS A 79 -6.83 -6.59 6.02
C CYS A 79 -7.05 -6.67 4.51
N GLY A 80 -6.86 -5.56 3.80
CA GLY A 80 -7.06 -5.62 2.36
C GLY A 80 -6.66 -4.37 1.61
N GLN A 81 -6.66 -4.50 0.28
CA GLN A 81 -6.37 -3.41 -0.63
C GLN A 81 -7.26 -2.19 -0.35
N MET A 82 -6.62 -1.05 -0.31
CA MET A 82 -7.26 0.23 0.00
C MET A 82 -8.09 0.75 -1.18
N HIS A 83 -9.01 1.66 -0.91
CA HIS A 83 -9.75 2.48 -1.90
C HIS A 83 -10.71 1.74 -2.81
N GLY A 84 -10.79 0.42 -2.78
CA GLY A 84 -11.83 -0.34 -3.48
C GLY A 84 -13.21 0.12 -3.01
N THR A 85 -14.12 0.47 -3.94
CA THR A 85 -15.40 1.12 -3.58
C THR A 85 -16.54 0.15 -3.81
N VAL A 86 -17.05 -0.47 -2.74
CA VAL A 86 -18.17 -1.42 -2.75
C VAL A 86 -19.45 -0.69 -2.36
N LEU A 87 -20.48 -0.80 -3.18
CA LEU A 87 -21.76 -0.09 -3.02
C LEU A 87 -22.85 -1.07 -2.63
N LEU A 88 -23.47 -0.86 -1.47
CA LEU A 88 -24.57 -1.70 -0.95
C LEU A 88 -25.89 -0.93 -0.89
N ASP A 89 -26.98 -1.63 -1.12
CA ASP A 89 -28.33 -1.15 -0.89
C ASP A 89 -28.75 -1.32 0.59
N ASP A 90 -29.99 -0.97 0.92
CA ASP A 90 -30.58 -1.06 2.27
C ASP A 90 -30.75 -2.51 2.76
N ARG A 91 -30.68 -3.51 1.87
CA ARG A 91 -30.71 -4.93 2.19
C ARG A 91 -29.33 -5.55 2.33
N GLY A 92 -28.28 -4.75 2.07
CA GLY A 92 -26.90 -5.24 2.05
C GLY A 92 -26.51 -5.97 0.75
N GLU A 93 -27.33 -5.85 -0.29
CA GLU A 93 -27.01 -6.41 -1.61
C GLU A 93 -26.19 -5.41 -2.43
N LEU A 94 -25.37 -5.92 -3.37
CA LEU A 94 -24.55 -5.07 -4.23
C LEU A 94 -25.42 -4.22 -5.18
N VAL A 95 -25.29 -2.90 -5.12
CA VAL A 95 -25.88 -1.97 -6.09
C VAL A 95 -25.14 -2.05 -7.42
N GLU A 96 -23.84 -2.33 -7.35
CA GLU A 96 -22.96 -2.52 -8.49
C GLU A 96 -22.12 -3.78 -8.26
N ASP A 97 -22.08 -4.68 -9.23
CA ASP A 97 -21.35 -5.95 -9.14
C ASP A 97 -19.82 -5.80 -9.32
N ARG A 98 -19.36 -4.59 -9.62
CA ARG A 98 -17.95 -4.22 -9.80
C ARG A 98 -17.55 -3.08 -8.86
N ALA A 99 -16.49 -3.30 -8.11
CA ALA A 99 -15.84 -2.27 -7.31
C ALA A 99 -14.70 -1.61 -8.10
N LEU A 100 -14.64 -0.28 -8.08
CA LEU A 100 -13.56 0.49 -8.68
C LEU A 100 -12.33 0.41 -7.77
N LEU A 101 -11.19 -0.03 -8.32
CA LEU A 101 -9.97 -0.29 -7.53
C LEU A 101 -9.14 0.98 -7.31
N TRP A 102 -8.09 0.85 -6.50
CA TRP A 102 -7.16 1.94 -6.15
C TRP A 102 -6.42 2.55 -7.35
N ASN A 103 -6.16 1.75 -8.39
CA ASN A 103 -5.48 2.14 -9.62
C ASN A 103 -6.44 2.55 -10.76
N ASP A 104 -7.74 2.61 -10.48
CA ASP A 104 -8.74 3.11 -11.43
C ASP A 104 -8.61 4.64 -11.58
N LYS A 105 -8.49 5.11 -12.81
CA LYS A 105 -8.29 6.53 -13.14
C LYS A 105 -9.54 7.20 -13.75
N ARG A 106 -10.68 6.50 -13.83
CA ARG A 106 -11.89 7.04 -14.49
C ARG A 106 -12.44 8.30 -13.84
N SER A 107 -12.18 8.47 -12.53
CA SER A 107 -12.60 9.66 -11.77
C SER A 107 -11.61 10.83 -11.85
N GLN A 108 -10.59 10.75 -12.70
CA GLN A 108 -9.63 11.85 -12.90
C GLN A 108 -10.28 13.18 -13.30
N PRO A 109 -11.30 13.24 -14.20
CA PRO A 109 -12.00 14.47 -14.49
C PRO A 109 -12.65 15.12 -13.26
N GLN A 110 -13.22 14.32 -12.33
CA GLN A 110 -13.79 14.83 -11.08
C GLN A 110 -12.71 15.40 -10.15
N VAL A 111 -11.52 14.81 -10.13
CA VAL A 111 -10.35 15.36 -9.38
C VAL A 111 -9.92 16.70 -9.97
N GLU A 112 -9.83 16.82 -11.28
CA GLU A 112 -9.45 18.04 -11.98
C GLU A 112 -10.47 19.17 -11.75
N ALA A 113 -11.76 18.87 -11.91
CA ALA A 113 -12.84 19.81 -11.64
C ALA A 113 -12.86 20.27 -10.16
N PHE A 114 -12.67 19.35 -9.23
CA PHE A 114 -12.55 19.64 -7.80
C PHE A 114 -11.35 20.54 -7.53
N THR A 115 -10.18 20.19 -8.05
CA THR A 115 -8.93 20.92 -7.85
C THR A 115 -9.00 22.34 -8.43
N ALA A 116 -9.63 22.50 -9.60
CA ALA A 116 -9.84 23.80 -10.24
C ALA A 116 -10.77 24.70 -9.40
N ARG A 117 -11.79 24.12 -8.77
CA ARG A 117 -12.77 24.86 -7.94
C ARG A 117 -12.25 25.18 -6.55
N GLU A 118 -11.66 24.19 -5.86
CA GLU A 118 -11.31 24.27 -4.44
C GLU A 118 -9.83 24.60 -4.19
N GLY A 119 -8.96 24.31 -5.18
CA GLY A 119 -7.51 24.30 -4.98
C GLY A 119 -7.00 22.97 -4.41
N ARG A 120 -5.77 22.62 -4.75
CA ARG A 120 -5.16 21.34 -4.34
C ARG A 120 -4.90 21.22 -2.84
N GLU A 121 -4.62 22.33 -2.18
CA GLU A 121 -4.15 22.35 -0.80
C GLU A 121 -5.24 22.73 0.22
N THR A 122 -6.36 23.26 -0.25
CA THR A 122 -7.42 23.80 0.62
C THR A 122 -7.92 22.77 1.64
N TRP A 123 -8.05 21.52 1.23
CA TRP A 123 -8.58 20.44 2.06
C TRP A 123 -7.51 19.66 2.84
N LEU A 124 -6.22 19.93 2.61
CA LEU A 124 -5.13 19.26 3.34
C LEU A 124 -5.20 19.51 4.86
N ALA A 125 -5.74 20.65 5.28
CA ALA A 125 -5.91 20.97 6.69
C ALA A 125 -6.88 20.03 7.41
N HIS A 126 -7.90 19.51 6.70
CA HIS A 126 -8.97 18.70 7.25
C HIS A 126 -8.88 17.23 6.86
N LEU A 127 -8.63 16.95 5.57
CA LEU A 127 -8.65 15.59 5.04
C LEU A 127 -7.27 14.96 4.88
N ASN A 128 -6.19 15.73 5.12
CA ASN A 128 -4.77 15.34 5.17
C ASN A 128 -4.17 14.72 3.91
N ASN A 129 -4.91 14.62 2.84
CA ASN A 129 -4.45 14.04 1.59
C ASN A 129 -4.73 14.99 0.43
N PRO A 130 -3.86 15.05 -0.60
CA PRO A 130 -4.18 15.76 -1.82
C PRO A 130 -5.30 15.04 -2.59
N PRO A 131 -6.11 15.75 -3.40
CA PRO A 131 -7.09 15.13 -4.28
C PRO A 131 -6.44 14.13 -5.24
N ALA A 132 -7.02 12.93 -5.35
CA ALA A 132 -6.54 11.88 -6.26
C ALA A 132 -7.68 10.93 -6.68
N ALA A 133 -7.60 10.37 -7.89
CA ALA A 133 -8.61 9.45 -8.42
C ALA A 133 -8.73 8.14 -7.61
N ALA A 134 -7.72 7.81 -6.82
CA ALA A 134 -7.76 6.63 -5.95
C ALA A 134 -8.84 6.73 -4.84
N TRP A 135 -9.13 7.94 -4.35
CA TRP A 135 -10.02 8.10 -3.20
C TRP A 135 -11.48 7.77 -3.53
N PRO A 136 -12.18 7.02 -2.65
CA PRO A 136 -13.60 6.70 -2.82
C PRO A 136 -14.49 7.92 -3.09
N ALA A 137 -14.25 9.07 -2.46
CA ALA A 137 -15.02 10.28 -2.69
C ALA A 137 -15.14 10.65 -4.17
N PHE A 138 -14.02 10.61 -4.92
CA PHE A 138 -14.02 10.95 -6.35
C PHE A 138 -14.64 9.84 -7.22
N LYS A 139 -14.46 8.57 -6.84
CA LYS A 139 -15.13 7.45 -7.51
C LYS A 139 -16.65 7.50 -7.33
N LEU A 140 -17.10 7.89 -6.14
CA LEU A 140 -18.53 8.10 -5.85
C LEU A 140 -19.10 9.30 -6.63
N ALA A 141 -18.34 10.40 -6.76
CA ALA A 141 -18.74 11.53 -7.60
C ALA A 141 -18.89 11.10 -9.06
N TRP A 142 -17.92 10.35 -9.60
CA TRP A 142 -18.01 9.78 -10.93
C TRP A 142 -19.21 8.85 -11.09
N TRP A 143 -19.40 7.94 -10.12
CA TRP A 143 -20.49 6.96 -10.18
C TRP A 143 -21.86 7.63 -10.13
N ARG A 144 -22.06 8.67 -9.30
CA ARG A 144 -23.28 9.46 -9.23
C ARG A 144 -23.60 10.15 -10.57
N GLU A 145 -22.58 10.67 -11.23
CA GLU A 145 -22.74 11.37 -12.52
C GLU A 145 -23.12 10.39 -13.65
N HIS A 146 -22.54 9.19 -13.66
CA HIS A 146 -22.72 8.22 -14.74
C HIS A 146 -23.84 7.21 -14.50
N HIS A 147 -24.31 7.08 -13.25
CA HIS A 147 -25.39 6.16 -12.86
C HIS A 147 -26.44 6.84 -11.95
N PRO A 148 -27.00 8.00 -12.36
CA PRO A 148 -27.95 8.75 -11.54
C PRO A 148 -29.20 7.96 -11.19
N GLU A 149 -29.61 7.00 -12.01
CA GLU A 149 -30.76 6.14 -11.77
C GLU A 149 -30.53 5.09 -10.66
N ARG A 150 -29.28 4.75 -10.38
CA ARG A 150 -28.88 3.82 -9.30
C ARG A 150 -28.50 4.53 -8.00
N TRP A 151 -28.09 5.81 -8.09
CA TRP A 151 -27.66 6.58 -6.92
C TRP A 151 -28.62 6.55 -5.73
N PRO A 152 -29.97 6.63 -5.94
CA PRO A 152 -30.91 6.56 -4.83
C PRO A 152 -30.95 5.21 -4.09
N LYS A 153 -30.41 4.15 -4.69
CA LYS A 153 -30.32 2.82 -4.05
C LYS A 153 -29.13 2.68 -3.12
N LEU A 154 -28.16 3.60 -3.19
CA LEU A 154 -26.96 3.53 -2.37
C LEU A 154 -27.31 3.79 -0.90
N ALA A 155 -27.15 2.76 -0.08
CA ALA A 155 -27.35 2.83 1.37
C ALA A 155 -26.00 2.84 2.13
N LYS A 156 -24.99 2.07 1.68
CA LYS A 156 -23.69 1.98 2.34
C LYS A 156 -22.54 1.85 1.34
N VAL A 157 -21.40 2.45 1.71
CA VAL A 157 -20.13 2.35 0.98
C VAL A 157 -19.11 1.63 1.85
N LEU A 158 -18.54 0.55 1.37
CA LEU A 158 -17.50 -0.23 2.06
C LEU A 158 -16.22 -0.30 1.24
N MET A 159 -15.09 -0.57 1.90
CA MET A 159 -13.85 -1.00 1.24
C MET A 159 -13.76 -2.54 1.20
N PRO A 160 -12.81 -3.13 0.43
CA PRO A 160 -12.75 -4.58 0.23
C PRO A 160 -12.68 -5.41 1.53
N LYS A 161 -11.84 -5.00 2.47
CA LYS A 161 -11.73 -5.63 3.80
C LYS A 161 -13.05 -5.53 4.57
N ASP A 162 -13.71 -4.36 4.53
CA ASP A 162 -14.98 -4.13 5.22
C ASP A 162 -16.09 -4.99 4.64
N TYR A 163 -16.08 -5.21 3.32
CA TYR A 163 -17.00 -6.14 2.68
C TYR A 163 -16.80 -7.58 3.14
N ILE A 164 -15.55 -8.05 3.32
CA ILE A 164 -15.30 -9.37 3.92
C ILE A 164 -15.83 -9.45 5.36
N ASN A 165 -15.58 -8.42 6.17
CA ASN A 165 -16.11 -8.32 7.52
C ASN A 165 -17.64 -8.34 7.55
N PHE A 166 -18.29 -7.59 6.65
CA PHE A 166 -19.74 -7.61 6.48
C PHE A 166 -20.26 -9.01 6.12
N MET A 167 -19.61 -9.69 5.20
CA MET A 167 -19.99 -11.06 4.80
C MET A 167 -19.81 -12.08 5.95
N LEU A 168 -18.83 -11.87 6.84
CA LEU A 168 -18.62 -12.72 8.01
C LEU A 168 -19.63 -12.45 9.12
N THR A 169 -19.97 -11.17 9.38
CA THR A 169 -20.61 -10.74 10.62
C THR A 169 -21.95 -10.02 10.42
N GLY A 170 -22.18 -9.45 9.25
CA GLY A 170 -23.29 -8.51 8.99
C GLY A 170 -23.00 -7.06 9.47
N ALA A 171 -21.83 -6.77 10.05
CA ALA A 171 -21.49 -5.46 10.55
C ALA A 171 -21.10 -4.50 9.41
N LEU A 172 -21.65 -3.29 9.43
CA LEU A 172 -21.36 -2.21 8.48
C LEU A 172 -20.38 -1.22 9.13
N ALA A 173 -19.14 -1.66 9.33
CA ALA A 173 -18.10 -0.93 10.04
C ALA A 173 -16.80 -0.88 9.25
N THR A 174 -16.00 0.16 9.50
CA THR A 174 -14.64 0.32 8.99
C THR A 174 -13.71 0.80 10.11
N ASP A 175 -12.40 0.68 9.92
CA ASP A 175 -11.43 1.24 10.85
C ASP A 175 -10.89 2.60 10.39
N TYR A 176 -10.23 3.30 11.31
CA TYR A 176 -9.66 4.62 11.01
C TYR A 176 -8.61 4.63 9.90
N SER A 177 -7.90 3.51 9.69
CA SER A 177 -6.94 3.42 8.60
C SER A 177 -7.63 3.53 7.24
N GLU A 178 -8.63 2.70 7.00
CA GLU A 178 -9.43 2.78 5.78
C GLU A 178 -10.16 4.12 5.69
N ALA A 179 -10.79 4.58 6.78
CA ALA A 179 -11.55 5.83 6.81
C ALA A 179 -10.69 7.04 6.41
N SER A 180 -9.41 7.09 6.83
CA SER A 180 -8.48 8.15 6.47
C SER A 180 -8.19 8.23 4.95
N CYS A 181 -8.52 7.19 4.23
CA CYS A 181 -8.30 7.02 2.80
C CYS A 181 -9.58 7.17 1.95
N TYR A 182 -10.71 7.59 2.54
CA TYR A 182 -11.93 7.91 1.79
C TYR A 182 -11.92 9.30 1.14
N PHE A 183 -11.08 10.22 1.64
CA PHE A 183 -11.16 11.67 1.39
C PHE A 183 -12.45 12.29 1.94
N LEU A 184 -12.98 11.70 3.03
CA LEU A 184 -14.23 12.08 3.69
C LEU A 184 -14.13 12.17 5.21
N MET A 185 -13.01 11.70 5.81
CA MET A 185 -12.80 11.73 7.25
C MET A 185 -12.01 12.98 7.65
N ASP A 186 -12.53 13.75 8.58
CA ASP A 186 -11.78 14.82 9.23
C ASP A 186 -10.79 14.25 10.23
N SER A 187 -9.54 14.61 10.08
CA SER A 187 -8.43 14.03 10.83
C SER A 187 -8.27 14.56 12.23
N GLU A 188 -8.79 15.76 12.52
CA GLU A 188 -8.70 16.36 13.84
C GLU A 188 -9.81 15.79 14.75
N THR A 189 -11.03 15.74 14.22
CA THR A 189 -12.17 15.18 14.95
C THR A 189 -12.23 13.66 14.90
N ARG A 190 -11.54 13.03 13.94
CA ARG A 190 -11.60 11.59 13.64
C ARG A 190 -13.03 11.11 13.39
N ALA A 191 -13.80 11.91 12.70
CA ALA A 191 -15.19 11.63 12.34
C ALA A 191 -15.39 11.84 10.83
N TRP A 192 -16.45 11.29 10.29
CA TRP A 192 -16.85 11.62 8.93
C TRP A 192 -17.19 13.10 8.84
N SER A 193 -16.59 13.80 7.90
CA SER A 193 -16.80 15.22 7.65
C SER A 193 -18.12 15.45 6.92
N SER A 194 -19.10 16.05 7.60
CA SER A 194 -20.38 16.41 6.97
C SER A 194 -20.17 17.34 5.78
N GLN A 195 -19.22 18.30 5.88
CA GLN A 195 -18.88 19.21 4.79
C GLN A 195 -18.29 18.48 3.57
N ALA A 196 -17.37 17.52 3.80
CA ALA A 196 -16.83 16.73 2.72
C ALA A 196 -17.92 15.84 2.08
N CYS A 197 -18.73 15.16 2.91
CA CYS A 197 -19.84 14.36 2.41
C CYS A 197 -20.79 15.19 1.53
N GLU A 198 -21.20 16.37 1.99
CA GLU A 198 -22.07 17.27 1.24
C GLU A 198 -21.45 17.71 -0.10
N THR A 199 -20.13 18.03 -0.09
CA THR A 199 -19.38 18.40 -1.31
C THR A 199 -19.43 17.31 -2.38
N PHE A 200 -19.40 16.06 -1.97
CA PHE A 200 -19.48 14.90 -2.88
C PHE A 200 -20.92 14.37 -3.06
N GLY A 201 -21.92 14.99 -2.42
CA GLY A 201 -23.33 14.62 -2.51
C GLY A 201 -23.67 13.32 -1.78
N LEU A 202 -22.96 13.07 -0.68
CA LEU A 202 -23.17 11.93 0.22
C LEU A 202 -23.82 12.38 1.52
N ARG A 203 -24.50 11.47 2.17
CA ARG A 203 -24.92 11.59 3.56
C ARG A 203 -23.96 10.81 4.45
N VAL A 204 -23.71 11.29 5.65
CA VAL A 204 -22.84 10.61 6.63
C VAL A 204 -23.35 9.20 6.96
N ASP A 205 -24.67 8.98 6.96
CA ASP A 205 -25.28 7.67 7.22
C ASP A 205 -25.04 6.64 6.12
N GLN A 206 -24.57 7.05 4.94
CA GLN A 206 -24.13 6.13 3.87
C GLN A 206 -22.71 5.60 4.08
N LEU A 207 -21.96 6.15 5.05
CA LEU A 207 -20.63 5.68 5.40
C LEU A 207 -20.70 4.67 6.57
N PRO A 208 -19.73 3.74 6.66
CA PRO A 208 -19.72 2.73 7.72
C PRO A 208 -19.39 3.35 9.10
N ASP A 209 -19.72 2.65 10.17
CA ASP A 209 -19.36 3.03 11.53
C ASP A 209 -17.84 2.99 11.72
N LEU A 210 -17.27 4.03 12.34
CA LEU A 210 -15.83 4.10 12.63
C LEU A 210 -15.48 3.29 13.89
N LYS A 211 -14.47 2.44 13.80
CA LYS A 211 -13.98 1.59 14.88
C LYS A 211 -12.46 1.66 14.98
N LEU A 212 -11.91 1.30 16.14
CA LEU A 212 -10.49 0.98 16.23
C LEU A 212 -10.22 -0.33 15.47
N SER A 213 -9.04 -0.46 14.87
CA SER A 213 -8.69 -1.66 14.09
C SER A 213 -8.80 -2.95 14.91
N SER A 214 -8.58 -2.89 16.23
CA SER A 214 -8.69 -4.01 17.18
C SER A 214 -10.07 -4.20 17.79
N ASP A 215 -11.05 -3.31 17.54
CA ASP A 215 -12.40 -3.47 18.08
C ASP A 215 -13.09 -4.69 17.48
N ILE A 216 -13.74 -5.50 18.33
CA ILE A 216 -14.60 -6.58 17.88
C ILE A 216 -15.88 -5.95 17.32
N ILE A 217 -16.14 -6.17 16.04
CA ILE A 217 -17.28 -5.61 15.31
C ILE A 217 -18.47 -6.59 15.19
N GLY A 218 -18.26 -7.85 15.52
CA GLY A 218 -19.26 -8.89 15.44
C GLY A 218 -18.65 -10.27 15.60
N GLN A 219 -19.45 -11.28 15.24
CA GLN A 219 -19.07 -12.68 15.29
C GLN A 219 -19.46 -13.37 13.99
N VAL A 220 -18.75 -14.46 13.65
CA VAL A 220 -19.10 -15.30 12.51
C VAL A 220 -20.55 -15.75 12.62
N THR A 221 -21.37 -15.36 11.64
CA THR A 221 -22.80 -15.71 11.57
C THR A 221 -22.99 -17.17 11.16
N PRO A 222 -24.15 -17.79 11.44
CA PRO A 222 -24.46 -19.13 10.93
C PRO A 222 -24.38 -19.25 9.40
N ARG A 223 -24.75 -18.17 8.67
CA ARG A 223 -24.63 -18.11 7.20
C ARG A 223 -23.16 -18.17 6.77
N ALA A 224 -22.31 -17.35 7.36
CA ALA A 224 -20.89 -17.34 7.07
C ALA A 224 -20.22 -18.67 7.46
N ALA A 225 -20.60 -19.25 8.60
CA ALA A 225 -20.13 -20.56 9.05
C ALA A 225 -20.42 -21.66 8.00
N GLY A 226 -21.64 -21.68 7.45
CA GLY A 226 -22.04 -22.65 6.40
C GLY A 226 -21.21 -22.48 5.09
N LEU A 227 -20.76 -21.27 4.78
CA LEU A 227 -19.98 -20.97 3.56
C LEU A 227 -18.49 -21.21 3.75
N THR A 228 -17.95 -20.94 4.94
CA THR A 228 -16.50 -20.97 5.21
C THR A 228 -16.04 -22.25 5.91
N GLY A 229 -16.94 -22.99 6.55
CA GLY A 229 -16.60 -24.10 7.44
C GLY A 229 -16.10 -23.66 8.84
N LEU A 230 -16.11 -22.36 9.13
CA LEU A 230 -15.76 -21.85 10.46
C LEU A 230 -16.85 -22.18 11.48
N PRO A 231 -16.52 -22.44 12.75
CA PRO A 231 -17.51 -22.42 13.82
C PRO A 231 -18.21 -21.04 13.91
N PRO A 232 -19.55 -21.01 14.10
CA PRO A 232 -20.23 -19.75 14.36
C PRO A 232 -19.81 -19.17 15.71
N GLY A 233 -19.92 -17.84 15.87
CA GLY A 233 -19.62 -17.15 17.12
C GLY A 233 -18.14 -16.84 17.35
N ILE A 234 -17.24 -17.07 16.39
CA ILE A 234 -15.86 -16.59 16.48
C ILE A 234 -15.87 -15.06 16.34
N PRO A 235 -15.24 -14.31 17.27
CA PRO A 235 -15.12 -12.86 17.18
C PRO A 235 -14.36 -12.42 15.94
N VAL A 236 -14.80 -11.33 15.32
CA VAL A 236 -14.14 -10.67 14.17
C VAL A 236 -13.80 -9.24 14.56
N VAL A 237 -12.55 -8.83 14.39
CA VAL A 237 -12.13 -7.43 14.62
C VAL A 237 -12.35 -6.58 13.36
N ALA A 238 -12.38 -5.25 13.53
CA ALA A 238 -12.49 -4.32 12.41
C ALA A 238 -11.38 -4.51 11.38
N GLY A 239 -10.18 -4.90 11.83
CA GLY A 239 -9.02 -5.07 10.96
C GLY A 239 -8.50 -3.74 10.45
N THR A 240 -7.74 -3.73 9.35
CA THR A 240 -7.12 -2.49 8.84
C THR A 240 -6.76 -2.62 7.35
N SER A 241 -6.28 -1.53 6.74
CA SER A 241 -5.74 -1.55 5.38
C SER A 241 -4.51 -2.46 5.26
N ASP A 242 -4.25 -3.00 4.06
CA ASP A 242 -3.09 -3.84 3.77
C ASP A 242 -1.76 -3.13 4.09
N MET A 243 -1.67 -1.83 3.78
CA MET A 243 -0.48 -1.03 4.06
C MET A 243 -0.27 -0.85 5.57
N ALA A 244 -1.29 -0.51 6.36
CA ALA A 244 -1.16 -0.37 7.80
C ALA A 244 -0.84 -1.71 8.48
N ALA A 245 -1.46 -2.81 8.02
CA ALA A 245 -1.11 -4.15 8.46
C ALA A 245 0.36 -4.48 8.14
N SER A 246 0.82 -4.20 6.91
CA SER A 246 2.19 -4.49 6.51
C SER A 246 3.22 -3.67 7.29
N LEU A 247 2.94 -2.41 7.62
CA LEU A 247 3.79 -1.60 8.48
C LEU A 247 3.91 -2.22 9.87
N LEU A 248 2.79 -2.53 10.52
CA LEU A 248 2.79 -3.16 11.84
C LEU A 248 3.49 -4.52 11.84
N GLY A 249 3.21 -5.36 10.83
CA GLY A 249 3.81 -6.68 10.67
C GLY A 249 5.29 -6.67 10.27
N SER A 250 5.81 -5.53 9.84
CA SER A 250 7.25 -5.30 9.66
C SER A 250 7.90 -4.62 10.87
N GLY A 251 7.13 -4.32 11.94
CA GLY A 251 7.62 -3.67 13.14
C GLY A 251 7.70 -2.15 13.05
N VAL A 252 7.01 -1.52 12.08
CA VAL A 252 6.96 -0.07 11.89
C VAL A 252 5.62 0.44 12.41
N TYR A 253 5.59 0.98 13.63
CA TYR A 253 4.34 1.41 14.26
C TYR A 253 4.48 2.60 15.21
N GLU A 254 5.68 2.92 15.71
CA GLU A 254 5.90 4.05 16.63
C GLU A 254 6.39 5.30 15.90
N PRO A 255 6.00 6.52 16.37
CA PRO A 255 6.53 7.76 15.83
C PRO A 255 8.06 7.80 15.77
N GLY A 256 8.60 8.25 14.65
CA GLY A 256 10.03 8.26 14.35
C GLY A 256 10.53 7.01 13.62
N MET A 257 9.77 5.92 13.59
CA MET A 257 10.10 4.77 12.76
C MET A 257 9.80 5.04 11.28
N ALA A 258 10.58 4.39 10.40
CA ALA A 258 10.41 4.53 8.96
C ALA A 258 10.51 3.20 8.22
N SER A 259 9.86 3.11 7.08
CA SER A 259 9.84 1.93 6.21
C SER A 259 10.24 2.27 4.79
N ASP A 260 11.04 1.39 4.18
CA ASP A 260 11.21 1.25 2.72
C ASP A 260 10.53 -0.05 2.28
N SER A 261 9.33 0.06 1.79
CA SER A 261 8.59 -1.10 1.25
C SER A 261 8.73 -1.13 -0.26
N THR A 262 9.61 -1.99 -0.78
CA THR A 262 9.88 -2.13 -2.20
C THR A 262 9.30 -3.43 -2.74
N GLY A 263 8.15 -3.29 -3.40
CA GLY A 263 7.51 -4.29 -4.26
C GLY A 263 7.60 -3.87 -5.73
N THR A 264 6.50 -3.85 -6.47
CA THR A 264 6.41 -3.24 -7.81
C THR A 264 6.75 -1.75 -7.73
N SER A 265 6.09 -1.03 -6.84
CA SER A 265 6.42 0.35 -6.44
C SER A 265 7.34 0.34 -5.22
N THR A 266 7.95 1.47 -4.90
CA THR A 266 8.60 1.72 -3.60
C THR A 266 7.80 2.75 -2.83
N LEU A 267 7.42 2.42 -1.60
CA LEU A 267 6.80 3.33 -0.65
C LEU A 267 7.80 3.64 0.45
N ILE A 268 8.07 4.93 0.64
CA ILE A 268 8.82 5.43 1.79
C ILE A 268 7.80 6.00 2.76
N THR A 269 7.74 5.43 3.96
CA THR A 269 6.79 5.81 5.00
C THR A 269 7.53 6.22 6.27
N VAL A 270 7.07 7.28 6.92
CA VAL A 270 7.52 7.66 8.27
C VAL A 270 6.30 7.71 9.19
N VAL A 271 6.42 7.12 10.37
CA VAL A 271 5.38 7.19 11.39
C VAL A 271 5.52 8.48 12.18
N SER A 272 4.43 9.20 12.31
CA SER A 272 4.35 10.49 13.01
C SER A 272 3.14 10.55 13.95
N PRO A 273 3.15 11.38 15.00
CA PRO A 273 2.00 11.53 15.91
C PRO A 273 0.83 12.29 15.27
N ARG A 274 1.08 12.99 14.16
CA ARG A 274 0.10 13.80 13.43
C ARG A 274 0.31 13.61 11.92
N PRO A 275 -0.72 13.83 11.09
CA PRO A 275 -0.56 13.73 9.63
C PRO A 275 0.38 14.80 9.10
N LEU A 276 1.12 14.46 8.06
CA LEU A 276 2.06 15.34 7.37
C LEU A 276 1.32 16.08 6.25
N ARG A 277 1.03 17.36 6.47
CA ARG A 277 0.26 18.19 5.53
C ARG A 277 1.17 18.75 4.42
N HIS A 278 1.33 17.99 3.35
CA HIS A 278 2.17 18.35 2.21
C HIS A 278 1.54 17.82 0.90
N PRO A 279 1.53 18.60 -0.20
CA PRO A 279 0.87 18.20 -1.46
C PRO A 279 1.48 16.98 -2.14
N LEU A 280 2.67 16.55 -1.75
CA LEU A 280 3.38 15.36 -2.26
C LEU A 280 3.49 14.23 -1.23
N VAL A 281 2.75 14.29 -0.13
CA VAL A 281 2.73 13.26 0.91
C VAL A 281 1.30 12.80 1.12
N ASN A 282 1.09 11.50 1.03
CA ASN A 282 -0.15 10.88 1.47
C ASN A 282 -0.03 10.43 2.91
N ASN A 283 -1.16 10.40 3.59
CA ASN A 283 -1.26 9.98 4.97
C ASN A 283 -2.30 8.87 5.11
N LEU A 284 -2.01 7.92 5.99
CA LEU A 284 -3.00 6.97 6.48
C LEU A 284 -2.92 6.90 8.01
N HIS A 285 -4.05 6.69 8.65
CA HIS A 285 -4.10 6.44 10.09
C HIS A 285 -3.64 5.00 10.37
N LEU A 286 -2.87 4.79 11.43
CA LEU A 286 -2.37 3.47 11.82
C LEU A 286 -3.19 2.90 12.98
N ALA A 287 -3.11 1.58 13.17
CA ALA A 287 -3.89 0.87 14.20
C ALA A 287 -3.68 1.40 15.63
N ASN A 288 -2.51 1.94 15.93
CA ASN A 288 -2.13 2.52 17.24
C ASN A 288 -2.42 4.03 17.38
N ALA A 289 -3.27 4.58 16.55
CA ALA A 289 -3.63 5.99 16.51
C ALA A 289 -2.52 6.97 16.06
N ALA A 290 -1.39 6.47 15.60
CA ALA A 290 -0.37 7.25 14.89
C ALA A 290 -0.74 7.42 13.40
N TRP A 291 0.07 8.17 12.67
CA TRP A 291 -0.09 8.40 11.24
C TRP A 291 1.13 7.88 10.47
N GLY A 292 0.90 7.24 9.34
CA GLY A 292 1.92 6.93 8.35
C GLY A 292 1.90 7.98 7.24
N GLY A 293 2.85 8.91 7.26
CA GLY A 293 3.07 9.81 6.12
C GLY A 293 3.94 9.10 5.08
N PHE A 294 3.50 9.05 3.83
CA PHE A 294 4.21 8.28 2.81
C PHE A 294 4.27 8.94 1.43
N THR A 295 5.31 8.60 0.72
CA THR A 295 5.56 8.97 -0.67
C THR A 295 5.65 7.70 -1.53
N ILE A 296 5.45 7.83 -2.83
CA ILE A 296 5.38 6.71 -3.76
C ILE A 296 6.35 6.93 -4.91
N LEU A 297 7.13 5.90 -5.24
CA LEU A 297 7.83 5.76 -6.51
C LEU A 297 7.18 4.59 -7.26
N ASP A 298 6.51 4.86 -8.37
CA ASP A 298 5.72 3.86 -9.10
C ASP A 298 6.57 2.73 -9.68
N ALA A 299 7.73 3.02 -10.22
CA ALA A 299 8.63 2.06 -10.83
C ALA A 299 9.78 1.65 -9.90
N GLY A 300 9.49 1.19 -8.68
CA GLY A 300 10.49 0.67 -7.74
C GLY A 300 11.10 -0.67 -8.21
N GLY A 301 10.57 -1.79 -7.73
CA GLY A 301 10.97 -3.12 -8.20
C GLY A 301 10.55 -3.42 -9.64
N ASP A 302 9.60 -2.65 -10.20
CA ASP A 302 9.24 -2.74 -11.60
C ASP A 302 10.38 -2.33 -12.53
N ALA A 303 11.17 -1.32 -12.19
CA ALA A 303 12.37 -0.96 -12.94
C ALA A 303 13.37 -2.13 -13.01
N VAL A 304 13.47 -2.91 -11.94
CA VAL A 304 14.34 -4.09 -11.87
C VAL A 304 13.79 -5.25 -12.72
N ARG A 305 12.47 -5.45 -12.74
CA ARG A 305 11.83 -6.44 -13.64
C ARG A 305 11.97 -6.04 -15.09
N TRP A 306 11.70 -4.78 -15.41
CA TRP A 306 11.89 -4.23 -16.74
C TRP A 306 13.34 -4.41 -17.23
N ALA A 307 14.33 -4.14 -16.37
CA ALA A 307 15.73 -4.31 -16.71
C ALA A 307 16.05 -5.75 -17.14
N ARG A 308 15.50 -6.76 -16.45
CA ARG A 308 15.71 -8.17 -16.80
C ARG A 308 15.15 -8.49 -18.18
N LEU A 309 14.00 -7.95 -18.54
CA LEU A 309 13.42 -8.11 -19.87
C LEU A 309 14.25 -7.34 -20.91
N ALA A 310 14.44 -6.03 -20.70
CA ALA A 310 15.02 -5.15 -21.69
C ALA A 310 16.53 -5.38 -21.95
N LEU A 311 17.28 -5.82 -20.92
CA LEU A 311 18.73 -6.01 -21.03
C LEU A 311 19.14 -7.47 -21.28
N ALA A 312 18.23 -8.42 -21.20
CA ALA A 312 18.57 -9.85 -21.26
C ALA A 312 17.46 -10.78 -21.76
N ASP A 313 16.36 -10.28 -22.32
CA ASP A 313 15.19 -11.06 -22.77
C ASP A 313 14.76 -12.16 -21.78
N ASN A 314 14.85 -11.89 -20.48
CA ASN A 314 14.66 -12.86 -19.41
C ASN A 314 15.56 -14.10 -19.43
N GLN A 315 16.61 -14.14 -20.28
CA GLN A 315 17.55 -15.26 -20.39
C GLN A 315 18.49 -15.36 -19.17
N ILE A 316 18.62 -14.29 -18.40
CA ILE A 316 19.49 -14.21 -17.23
C ILE A 316 18.65 -14.13 -15.97
N THR A 317 19.07 -14.87 -14.94
CA THR A 317 18.41 -14.86 -13.65
C THR A 317 18.71 -13.55 -12.88
N HIS A 318 17.81 -13.18 -11.98
CA HIS A 318 18.00 -12.01 -11.13
C HIS A 318 19.31 -12.06 -10.30
N PRO A 319 19.69 -13.20 -9.68
CA PRO A 319 20.98 -13.32 -9.00
C PRO A 319 22.20 -13.07 -9.90
N GLN A 320 22.16 -13.49 -11.15
CA GLN A 320 23.26 -13.23 -12.10
C GLN A 320 23.39 -11.74 -12.44
N LEU A 321 22.27 -11.03 -12.67
CA LEU A 321 22.28 -9.58 -12.87
C LEU A 321 22.81 -8.84 -11.64
N LEU A 322 22.44 -9.27 -10.45
CA LEU A 322 22.96 -8.71 -9.19
C LEU A 322 24.47 -8.95 -9.05
N GLN A 323 24.95 -10.13 -9.44
CA GLN A 323 26.40 -10.44 -9.43
C GLN A 323 27.17 -9.54 -10.38
N GLU A 324 26.66 -9.32 -11.62
CA GLU A 324 27.26 -8.41 -12.58
C GLU A 324 27.29 -6.96 -12.06
N ALA A 325 26.18 -6.50 -11.45
CA ALA A 325 26.10 -5.16 -10.86
C ALA A 325 27.03 -5.00 -9.65
N ALA A 326 27.22 -6.03 -8.83
CA ALA A 326 28.14 -6.02 -7.70
C ALA A 326 29.60 -5.87 -8.10
N ALA A 327 29.97 -6.32 -9.30
CA ALA A 327 31.32 -6.17 -9.85
C ALA A 327 31.59 -4.76 -10.39
N VAL A 328 30.58 -3.91 -10.53
CA VAL A 328 30.70 -2.53 -11.02
C VAL A 328 30.87 -1.58 -9.81
N PRO A 329 31.77 -0.60 -9.86
CA PRO A 329 31.91 0.38 -8.79
C PRO A 329 30.65 1.20 -8.54
N ALA A 330 30.55 1.78 -7.35
CA ALA A 330 29.49 2.72 -6.99
C ALA A 330 29.44 3.89 -7.98
N GLY A 331 28.21 4.32 -8.35
CA GLY A 331 27.96 5.33 -9.37
C GLY A 331 28.00 4.79 -10.80
N ALA A 332 28.07 3.46 -10.96
CA ALA A 332 28.02 2.77 -12.26
C ALA A 332 28.96 3.38 -13.32
N GLU A 333 30.15 3.86 -12.88
CA GLU A 333 31.14 4.58 -13.70
C GLU A 333 30.55 5.81 -14.43
N GLU A 334 29.87 6.70 -13.70
CA GLU A 334 29.29 7.96 -14.18
C GLU A 334 27.97 7.79 -14.97
N LEU A 335 27.28 6.67 -14.77
CA LEU A 335 25.99 6.39 -15.41
C LEU A 335 24.86 6.57 -14.41
N LEU A 336 23.96 7.52 -14.66
CA LEU A 336 22.73 7.71 -13.89
C LEU A 336 21.53 7.14 -14.62
N PHE A 337 20.52 6.74 -13.84
CA PHE A 337 19.23 6.28 -14.37
C PHE A 337 18.06 6.94 -13.61
N LEU A 338 17.17 7.62 -14.33
CA LEU A 338 15.88 8.05 -13.82
C LEU A 338 14.86 6.91 -13.98
N PRO A 339 14.23 6.40 -12.89
CA PRO A 339 13.45 5.15 -12.95
C PRO A 339 11.99 5.31 -13.36
N TYR A 340 11.56 6.43 -13.89
CA TYR A 340 10.15 6.80 -14.08
C TYR A 340 9.50 6.14 -15.32
N LEU A 341 9.52 4.81 -15.37
CA LEU A 341 9.00 4.01 -16.50
C LEU A 341 7.51 4.21 -16.79
N THR A 342 6.72 4.51 -15.75
CA THR A 342 5.26 4.64 -15.83
C THR A 342 4.75 6.04 -15.44
N GLY A 343 5.65 7.03 -15.40
CA GLY A 343 5.37 8.33 -14.81
C GLY A 343 5.30 8.26 -13.27
N GLU A 344 4.68 9.25 -12.66
CA GLU A 344 4.52 9.33 -11.20
C GLU A 344 3.09 9.74 -10.84
N ARG A 345 2.51 9.11 -9.81
CA ARG A 345 1.17 9.43 -9.30
C ARG A 345 1.16 10.60 -8.32
N LEU A 346 2.21 10.72 -7.53
CA LEU A 346 2.34 11.71 -6.45
C LEU A 346 3.67 12.43 -6.59
N ALA A 347 3.73 13.39 -7.52
CA ALA A 347 4.94 14.11 -7.85
C ALA A 347 4.64 15.52 -8.39
N GLU A 348 5.70 16.29 -8.57
CA GLU A 348 5.64 17.60 -9.25
C GLU A 348 5.34 17.44 -10.75
N HIS A 349 5.88 16.36 -11.37
CA HIS A 349 5.76 16.07 -12.80
C HIS A 349 5.27 14.64 -13.01
N THR A 350 3.98 14.49 -13.30
CA THR A 350 3.35 13.16 -13.44
C THR A 350 3.73 12.44 -14.72
N ASN A 351 4.18 13.16 -15.76
CA ASN A 351 4.60 12.64 -17.07
C ASN A 351 6.10 12.32 -17.17
N SER A 352 6.81 12.24 -16.04
CA SER A 352 8.22 11.85 -16.00
C SER A 352 8.48 10.54 -16.75
N ARG A 353 9.61 10.45 -17.44
CA ARG A 353 10.04 9.27 -18.20
C ARG A 353 11.35 8.73 -17.67
N ALA A 354 11.55 7.42 -17.85
CA ALA A 354 12.83 6.79 -17.56
C ALA A 354 13.89 7.20 -18.60
N GLN A 355 15.12 7.42 -18.13
CA GLN A 355 16.25 7.71 -19.01
C GLN A 355 17.59 7.33 -18.37
N PHE A 356 18.56 6.94 -19.22
CA PHE A 356 19.95 6.85 -18.86
C PHE A 356 20.67 8.15 -19.23
N PHE A 357 21.47 8.67 -18.28
CA PHE A 357 22.28 9.86 -18.50
C PHE A 357 23.76 9.54 -18.25
N GLY A 358 24.64 10.00 -19.15
CA GLY A 358 26.08 9.73 -19.07
C GLY A 358 26.52 8.43 -19.74
N LEU A 359 25.68 7.81 -20.61
CA LEU A 359 26.02 6.56 -21.28
C LEU A 359 27.25 6.70 -22.17
N GLN A 360 28.22 5.79 -22.00
CA GLN A 360 29.48 5.75 -22.76
C GLN A 360 29.75 4.34 -23.31
N ARG A 361 30.66 4.23 -24.28
CA ARG A 361 31.03 2.96 -24.93
C ARG A 361 31.58 1.89 -23.95
N LYS A 362 32.14 2.31 -22.83
CA LYS A 362 32.65 1.41 -21.77
C LYS A 362 31.55 0.65 -21.03
N HIS A 363 30.34 1.20 -20.94
CA HIS A 363 29.27 0.62 -20.15
C HIS A 363 28.78 -0.72 -20.73
N ARG A 364 28.48 -1.64 -19.86
CA ARG A 364 28.01 -2.99 -20.15
C ARG A 364 26.74 -3.23 -19.32
N ARG A 365 26.08 -4.38 -19.51
CA ARG A 365 24.83 -4.75 -18.79
C ARG A 365 24.92 -4.57 -17.27
N GLY A 366 26.04 -4.99 -16.64
CA GLY A 366 26.25 -4.80 -15.21
C GLY A 366 26.22 -3.32 -14.78
N HIS A 367 26.76 -2.42 -15.60
CA HIS A 367 26.70 -0.96 -15.33
C HIS A 367 25.28 -0.44 -15.45
N LEU A 368 24.55 -0.82 -16.50
CA LEU A 368 23.14 -0.44 -16.69
C LEU A 368 22.28 -0.92 -15.52
N PHE A 369 22.45 -2.18 -15.11
CA PHE A 369 21.67 -2.74 -14.01
C PHE A 369 22.04 -2.10 -12.67
N ARG A 370 23.31 -1.81 -12.41
CA ARG A 370 23.72 -1.04 -11.22
C ARG A 370 23.14 0.35 -11.21
N ALA A 371 23.21 1.08 -12.33
CA ALA A 371 22.61 2.41 -12.45
C ALA A 371 21.08 2.38 -12.17
N ILE A 372 20.37 1.30 -12.57
CA ILE A 372 18.96 1.13 -12.25
C ILE A 372 18.73 0.95 -10.75
N LEU A 373 19.53 0.11 -10.06
CA LEU A 373 19.42 -0.07 -8.60
C LEU A 373 19.72 1.24 -7.85
N GLU A 374 20.74 1.97 -8.26
CA GLU A 374 21.12 3.26 -7.70
C GLU A 374 20.07 4.34 -8.02
N GLY A 375 19.55 4.38 -9.24
CA GLY A 375 18.52 5.33 -9.66
C GLY A 375 17.23 5.19 -8.85
N VAL A 376 16.78 3.96 -8.56
CA VAL A 376 15.65 3.72 -7.66
C VAL A 376 15.97 4.18 -6.24
N ALA A 377 17.21 3.96 -5.75
CA ALA A 377 17.61 4.43 -4.43
C ALA A 377 17.64 5.96 -4.35
N PHE A 378 18.14 6.66 -5.39
CA PHE A 378 18.15 8.12 -5.44
C PHE A 378 16.75 8.73 -5.54
N ALA A 379 15.86 8.13 -6.33
CA ALA A 379 14.45 8.52 -6.39
C ALA A 379 13.76 8.32 -5.04
N SER A 380 14.03 7.21 -4.35
CA SER A 380 13.49 6.94 -3.01
C SER A 380 14.08 7.89 -1.97
N TRP A 381 15.35 8.27 -2.08
CA TRP A 381 15.95 9.30 -1.22
C TRP A 381 15.31 10.67 -1.47
N ARG A 382 15.04 11.05 -2.73
CA ARG A 382 14.28 12.26 -3.06
C ARG A 382 12.91 12.25 -2.38
N ASN A 383 12.24 11.11 -2.38
CA ASN A 383 10.96 10.90 -1.69
C ASN A 383 11.11 11.02 -0.16
N LEU A 384 12.16 10.49 0.43
CA LEU A 384 12.46 10.65 1.86
C LEU A 384 12.67 12.12 2.23
N ARG A 385 13.32 12.91 1.37
CA ARG A 385 13.50 14.36 1.59
C ARG A 385 12.19 15.13 1.68
N GLN A 386 11.11 14.71 0.98
CA GLN A 386 9.79 15.32 1.15
C GLN A 386 9.26 15.11 2.58
N LEU A 387 9.48 13.92 3.15
CA LEU A 387 9.11 13.63 4.54
C LEU A 387 9.99 14.40 5.53
N GLN A 388 11.28 14.55 5.23
CA GLN A 388 12.21 15.38 6.02
C GLN A 388 11.82 16.87 5.99
N ALA A 389 11.35 17.38 4.86
CA ALA A 389 10.82 18.73 4.75
C ALA A 389 9.57 18.96 5.63
N CYS A 390 8.84 17.89 5.95
CA CYS A 390 7.76 17.89 6.94
C CYS A 390 8.25 17.72 8.40
N GLY A 391 9.55 17.82 8.66
CA GLY A 391 10.15 17.69 9.99
C GLY A 391 10.37 16.24 10.48
N GLN A 392 10.32 15.25 9.58
CA GLN A 392 10.49 13.84 9.94
C GLN A 392 11.90 13.36 9.60
N TYR A 393 12.70 13.06 10.62
CA TYR A 393 14.10 12.62 10.49
C TYR A 393 14.30 11.26 11.14
N PRO A 394 13.95 10.15 10.43
CA PRO A 394 14.12 8.81 10.98
C PRO A 394 15.61 8.51 11.21
N GLN A 395 15.89 7.70 12.25
CA GLN A 395 17.24 7.29 12.57
C GLN A 395 17.61 5.93 11.95
N GLN A 396 16.61 5.21 11.47
CA GLN A 396 16.72 3.89 10.87
C GLN A 396 15.55 3.65 9.92
N MET A 397 15.78 2.85 8.88
CA MET A 397 14.74 2.35 7.97
C MET A 397 14.51 0.86 8.22
N ILE A 398 13.26 0.43 8.15
CA ILE A 398 12.92 -0.99 8.09
C ILE A 398 12.56 -1.33 6.64
N ALA A 399 13.34 -2.24 6.03
CA ALA A 399 13.11 -2.68 4.67
C ALA A 399 12.18 -3.88 4.62
N SER A 400 11.22 -3.84 3.69
CA SER A 400 10.26 -4.91 3.45
C SER A 400 9.99 -5.11 1.95
N GLY A 401 9.25 -6.17 1.62
CA GLY A 401 8.94 -6.54 0.24
C GLY A 401 10.09 -7.21 -0.50
N GLY A 402 9.94 -7.37 -1.82
CA GLY A 402 10.91 -8.08 -2.67
C GLY A 402 12.29 -7.43 -2.69
N GLY A 403 12.36 -6.10 -2.62
CA GLY A 403 13.62 -5.34 -2.61
C GLY A 403 14.49 -5.61 -1.37
N ALA A 404 13.89 -5.97 -0.25
CA ALA A 404 14.59 -6.29 0.98
C ALA A 404 15.40 -7.61 0.91
N ARG A 405 15.21 -8.42 -0.13
CA ARG A 405 15.92 -9.69 -0.32
C ARG A 405 17.30 -9.55 -0.96
N SER A 406 17.64 -8.35 -1.48
CA SER A 406 18.91 -8.10 -2.17
C SER A 406 19.89 -7.35 -1.26
N PRO A 407 20.93 -8.01 -0.72
CA PRO A 407 21.95 -7.34 0.11
C PRO A 407 22.59 -6.13 -0.60
N LEU A 408 23.00 -6.30 -1.86
CA LEU A 408 23.58 -5.20 -2.66
C LEU A 408 22.63 -3.99 -2.73
N TRP A 409 21.34 -4.24 -2.95
CA TRP A 409 20.40 -3.12 -3.07
C TRP A 409 20.16 -2.43 -1.74
N LEU A 410 20.13 -3.19 -0.63
CA LEU A 410 20.05 -2.62 0.72
C LEU A 410 21.30 -1.80 1.08
N GLU A 411 22.50 -2.25 0.67
CA GLU A 411 23.75 -1.50 0.83
C GLU A 411 23.72 -0.18 0.05
N ILE A 412 23.29 -0.20 -1.21
CA ILE A 412 23.09 0.98 -2.04
C ILE A 412 22.12 1.96 -1.38
N LYS A 413 20.96 1.47 -0.93
CA LYS A 413 19.93 2.27 -0.27
C LYS A 413 20.42 2.84 1.05
N ALA A 414 21.09 2.05 1.89
CA ALA A 414 21.65 2.52 3.15
C ALA A 414 22.65 3.67 2.94
N ALA A 415 23.53 3.55 1.93
CA ALA A 415 24.47 4.60 1.56
C ALA A 415 23.78 5.84 0.98
N ALA A 416 22.77 5.67 0.11
CA ALA A 416 22.03 6.78 -0.51
C ALA A 416 21.21 7.57 0.53
N TYR A 417 20.54 6.88 1.47
CA TYR A 417 19.75 7.52 2.55
C TYR A 417 20.63 8.04 3.68
N ASN A 418 21.86 7.57 3.77
CA ASN A 418 22.75 7.73 4.93
C ASN A 418 22.07 7.29 6.24
N LEU A 419 21.34 6.18 6.20
CA LEU A 419 20.60 5.59 7.31
C LEU A 419 20.86 4.09 7.39
N PRO A 420 20.97 3.53 8.61
CA PRO A 420 20.96 2.09 8.78
C PRO A 420 19.63 1.50 8.29
N ILE A 421 19.71 0.36 7.62
CA ILE A 421 18.54 -0.38 7.15
C ILE A 421 18.48 -1.73 7.84
N LEU A 422 17.37 -2.01 8.50
CA LEU A 422 17.05 -3.28 9.13
C LEU A 422 16.05 -4.05 8.26
N SER A 423 16.37 -5.28 7.87
CA SER A 423 15.44 -6.12 7.12
C SER A 423 14.64 -7.05 8.02
N THR A 424 13.43 -7.41 7.61
CA THR A 424 12.58 -8.38 8.32
C THR A 424 12.70 -9.76 7.69
N ARG A 425 12.56 -10.82 8.51
CA ARG A 425 12.46 -12.20 8.04
C ARG A 425 11.06 -12.55 7.57
N ASN A 426 10.05 -11.88 8.09
CA ASN A 426 8.66 -12.11 7.76
C ASN A 426 8.41 -11.78 6.29
N GLN A 427 7.85 -12.74 5.56
CA GLN A 427 7.53 -12.54 4.13
C GLN A 427 6.12 -11.99 3.94
N GLU A 428 5.18 -12.39 4.81
CA GLU A 428 3.76 -12.03 4.78
C GLU A 428 3.46 -10.97 5.86
N ASN A 429 4.03 -9.76 5.71
CA ASN A 429 3.89 -8.70 6.70
C ASN A 429 2.43 -8.28 6.92
N GLY A 430 1.60 -8.25 5.87
CA GLY A 430 0.16 -7.95 5.97
C GLY A 430 -0.55 -8.95 6.87
N VAL A 431 -0.29 -10.25 6.65
CA VAL A 431 -0.83 -11.36 7.48
C VAL A 431 -0.37 -11.24 8.93
N THR A 432 0.93 -10.98 9.16
CA THR A 432 1.49 -10.83 10.51
C THR A 432 0.87 -9.64 11.24
N GLY A 433 0.80 -8.48 10.61
CA GLY A 433 0.23 -7.28 11.22
C GLY A 433 -1.27 -7.40 11.49
N CYS A 434 -2.01 -8.00 10.56
CA CYS A 434 -3.41 -8.33 10.76
C CYS A 434 -3.60 -9.28 11.96
N GLY A 435 -2.71 -10.27 12.11
CA GLY A 435 -2.67 -11.17 13.26
C GLY A 435 -2.39 -10.46 14.58
N ILE A 436 -1.47 -9.49 14.58
CA ILE A 436 -1.20 -8.65 15.77
C ILE A 436 -2.45 -7.87 16.16
N ILE A 437 -3.13 -7.23 15.21
CA ILE A 437 -4.35 -6.44 15.44
C ILE A 437 -5.45 -7.32 16.04
N ALA A 438 -5.70 -8.46 15.42
CA ALA A 438 -6.70 -9.41 15.90
C ALA A 438 -6.36 -9.96 17.29
N GLY A 439 -5.08 -10.28 17.53
CA GLY A 439 -4.61 -10.76 18.83
C GLY A 439 -4.76 -9.73 19.95
N VAL A 440 -4.54 -8.44 19.66
CA VAL A 440 -4.81 -7.34 20.62
C VAL A 440 -6.29 -7.26 20.92
N GLY A 441 -7.16 -7.31 19.89
CA GLY A 441 -8.61 -7.24 20.05
C GLY A 441 -9.19 -8.42 20.86
N ALA A 442 -8.56 -9.59 20.79
CA ALA A 442 -8.94 -10.78 21.58
C ALA A 442 -8.25 -10.87 22.95
N GLY A 443 -7.38 -9.92 23.31
CA GLY A 443 -6.59 -9.96 24.54
C GLY A 443 -5.49 -11.03 24.58
N LEU A 444 -5.09 -11.56 23.42
CA LEU A 444 -3.94 -12.48 23.30
C LEU A 444 -2.60 -11.75 23.41
N TYR A 445 -2.59 -10.46 23.03
CA TYR A 445 -1.47 -9.54 23.28
C TYR A 445 -2.01 -8.38 24.12
N ALA A 446 -1.16 -7.88 25.03
CA ALA A 446 -1.51 -6.74 25.89
C ALA A 446 -1.66 -5.44 25.09
N ASP A 447 -0.84 -5.27 24.05
CA ASP A 447 -0.78 -4.12 23.16
C ASP A 447 -0.09 -4.46 21.84
N PHE A 448 -0.05 -3.52 20.89
CA PHE A 448 0.63 -3.71 19.61
C PHE A 448 2.13 -3.94 19.78
N ALA A 449 2.78 -3.25 20.72
CA ALA A 449 4.21 -3.42 20.98
C ALA A 449 4.54 -4.85 21.45
N SER A 450 3.73 -5.44 22.32
CA SER A 450 3.90 -6.82 22.76
C SER A 450 3.66 -7.83 21.64
N GLY A 451 2.66 -7.57 20.78
CA GLY A 451 2.41 -8.36 19.58
C GLY A 451 3.60 -8.32 18.62
N VAL A 452 4.14 -7.14 18.31
CA VAL A 452 5.32 -6.98 17.46
C VAL A 452 6.53 -7.73 18.04
N ARG A 453 6.83 -7.55 19.34
CA ARG A 453 7.96 -8.24 19.98
C ARG A 453 7.86 -9.77 19.92
N GLN A 454 6.64 -10.32 19.92
CA GLN A 454 6.44 -11.78 19.89
C GLN A 454 6.46 -12.36 18.48
N THR A 455 6.07 -11.57 17.46
CA THR A 455 5.79 -12.12 16.12
C THR A 455 6.73 -11.62 15.03
N VAL A 456 7.30 -10.42 15.18
CA VAL A 456 8.19 -9.84 14.15
C VAL A 456 9.63 -10.25 14.42
N GLN A 457 10.27 -10.82 13.40
CA GLN A 457 11.67 -11.20 13.45
C GLN A 457 12.48 -10.34 12.48
N PHE A 458 13.53 -9.73 12.99
CA PHE A 458 14.50 -9.00 12.17
C PHE A 458 15.65 -9.90 11.72
N ASP A 459 16.25 -9.58 10.59
CA ASP A 459 17.37 -10.33 10.02
C ASP A 459 18.68 -9.55 10.17
N LYS A 460 19.01 -8.69 9.22
CA LYS A 460 20.29 -7.98 9.16
C LYS A 460 20.12 -6.48 9.30
N LEU A 461 21.00 -5.88 10.09
CA LEU A 461 21.23 -4.44 10.09
C LEU A 461 22.36 -4.13 9.11
N ILE A 462 22.06 -3.31 8.10
CA ILE A 462 23.00 -2.83 7.11
C ILE A 462 23.28 -1.37 7.42
N SER A 463 24.51 -1.09 7.85
CA SER A 463 24.96 0.29 8.10
C SER A 463 25.39 0.98 6.81
N PRO A 464 25.17 2.31 6.67
CA PRO A 464 25.68 3.05 5.53
C PRO A 464 27.21 3.01 5.47
N ASP A 465 27.78 2.83 4.27
CA ASP A 465 29.24 2.96 4.08
C ASP A 465 29.65 4.44 4.09
N PRO A 466 30.40 4.91 5.09
CA PRO A 466 30.79 6.32 5.19
C PRO A 466 31.59 6.83 3.99
N ARG A 467 32.29 5.95 3.26
CA ARG A 467 33.10 6.28 2.09
C ARG A 467 32.23 6.65 0.88
N LEU A 468 30.98 6.12 0.83
CA LEU A 468 30.04 6.36 -0.25
C LEU A 468 29.11 7.56 0.04
N ARG A 469 29.02 8.01 1.27
CA ARG A 469 28.06 9.05 1.69
C ARG A 469 28.16 10.31 0.82
N ASP A 470 29.32 10.94 0.78
CA ASP A 470 29.52 12.21 0.08
C ASP A 470 29.39 12.03 -1.44
N TYR A 471 29.86 10.90 -1.96
CA TYR A 471 29.76 10.55 -3.37
C TYR A 471 28.29 10.33 -3.79
N TYR A 472 27.54 9.52 -3.04
CA TYR A 472 26.13 9.28 -3.35
C TYR A 472 25.26 10.52 -3.10
N HIS A 473 25.64 11.37 -2.16
CA HIS A 473 24.98 12.66 -2.00
C HIS A 473 25.14 13.51 -3.27
N ALA A 474 26.36 13.64 -3.80
CA ALA A 474 26.61 14.37 -5.05
C ALA A 474 25.89 13.75 -6.26
N CYS A 475 25.86 12.41 -6.37
CA CYS A 475 25.08 11.71 -7.39
C CYS A 475 23.58 12.02 -7.27
N SER A 476 23.06 12.05 -6.05
CA SER A 476 21.63 12.32 -5.79
C SER A 476 21.25 13.77 -6.10
N GLU A 477 22.15 14.73 -5.88
CA GLU A 477 21.94 16.14 -6.27
C GLU A 477 21.93 16.31 -7.80
N LEU A 478 22.84 15.60 -8.49
CA LEU A 478 22.85 15.59 -9.95
C LEU A 478 21.60 14.89 -10.51
N PHE A 479 21.18 13.79 -9.90
CA PHE A 479 19.93 13.09 -10.22
C PHE A 479 18.72 14.02 -10.09
N ASP A 480 18.60 14.75 -8.99
CA ASP A 480 17.50 15.68 -8.74
C ASP A 480 17.52 16.87 -9.72
N THR A 481 18.71 17.34 -10.09
CA THR A 481 18.89 18.36 -11.13
C THR A 481 18.42 17.84 -12.49
N LEU A 482 18.85 16.64 -12.88
CA LEU A 482 18.44 16.00 -14.13
C LEU A 482 16.93 15.81 -14.18
N TYR A 483 16.31 15.32 -13.10
CA TYR A 483 14.86 15.16 -12.98
C TYR A 483 14.11 16.47 -13.28
N ARG A 484 14.51 17.56 -12.60
CA ARG A 484 13.85 18.87 -12.78
C ARG A 484 14.05 19.47 -14.17
N GLN A 485 15.26 19.35 -14.72
CA GLN A 485 15.57 19.89 -16.06
C GLN A 485 14.88 19.09 -17.18
N SER A 486 14.58 17.82 -16.95
CA SER A 486 13.91 16.98 -17.94
C SER A 486 12.41 17.24 -18.06
N ALA A 487 11.75 17.89 -17.10
CA ALA A 487 10.31 18.08 -17.06
C ALA A 487 9.76 18.72 -18.35
N ALA A 488 10.32 19.88 -18.75
CA ALA A 488 9.90 20.56 -19.98
C ALA A 488 10.16 19.76 -21.27
N LEU A 489 11.09 18.80 -21.23
CA LEU A 489 11.36 17.89 -22.34
C LEU A 489 10.28 16.80 -22.45
N TYR A 490 9.76 16.34 -21.32
CA TYR A 490 8.66 15.38 -21.32
C TYR A 490 7.36 15.99 -21.87
N ASP A 491 7.05 17.25 -21.51
CA ASP A 491 5.90 17.97 -22.07
C ASP A 491 6.01 18.09 -23.60
N ARG A 492 7.20 18.40 -24.11
CA ARG A 492 7.47 18.46 -25.55
C ARG A 492 7.37 17.08 -26.21
N LEU A 493 7.82 16.02 -25.52
CA LEU A 493 7.72 14.65 -26.03
C LEU A 493 6.25 14.22 -26.13
N ASP A 494 5.43 14.55 -25.11
CA ASP A 494 3.99 14.25 -25.13
C ASP A 494 3.29 14.98 -26.28
N ALA A 495 3.63 16.25 -26.54
CA ALA A 495 3.10 16.99 -27.67
C ALA A 495 3.49 16.38 -29.03
N LEU A 496 4.70 15.80 -29.16
CA LEU A 496 5.11 15.12 -30.38
C LEU A 496 4.36 13.80 -30.62
N ILE A 497 4.03 13.07 -29.53
CA ILE A 497 3.30 11.79 -29.60
C ILE A 497 1.82 12.02 -29.93
N ALA A 498 1.24 13.13 -29.48
CA ALA A 498 -0.14 13.48 -29.80
C ALA A 498 -0.40 13.71 -31.32
N GLY A 499 0.67 13.89 -32.09
CA GLY A 499 0.60 14.06 -33.56
C GLY A 499 0.16 15.47 -33.98
N PRO A 500 0.33 15.83 -35.24
CA PRO A 500 -0.40 16.98 -35.80
C PRO A 500 -1.87 16.58 -35.92
N ASP A 501 -2.77 17.36 -35.29
CA ASP A 501 -4.22 17.29 -35.48
C ASP A 501 -4.61 17.40 -36.99
#